data_9cf2330cb4a797453a26d57094c022ff
#
_entry.id   9cf2330cb4a797453a26d57094c022ff
#
_cell.length_a   1.000
_cell.length_b   1.000
_cell.length_c   1.000
_cell.angle_alpha   90.00
_cell.angle_beta   90.00
_cell.angle_gamma   90.00
#
_symmetry.space_group_name_H-M   'P 1'
#
loop_
_entity.id
_entity.type
_entity.pdbx_description
1 polymer ?
#
loop_
_entity_poly.entity_id
_entity_poly.type
_entity_poly.pdbx_seq_one_letter_code
_entity_poly.pdbx_strand_id
1 'polypeptide(L)'
;GRAAVSTWNGDVWLVSGIDEDLDRLEWRRFATGLFDPLGLRIVDDVVYVHGRDGLTRLIDINGDGEADCYENFNNQVYITPAFHEFAFDLQTDDEGNFYFTKGAPVNPGGRGFMKIVPHHGTILKVSKDGSTIETIATGMRAPNGLGVSPTGIITSGDNEGTYMPRCRLNWIEEPGYYAGVKDTAHRAPVPDQPALARCWMPMEVDNSSGGQVWVTGKGWPDLQGRLLHNSYGTCSTYLVLPERV
;
A
#
# COMPACT_ATOMS: atom_id res chain seq x y z
N GLY A 1 19.79 10.81 10.49
CA GLY A 1 18.92 10.32 9.44
C GLY A 1 17.78 11.28 9.12
N ARG A 2 17.07 11.01 8.04
CA ARG A 2 15.86 11.73 7.61
C ARG A 2 14.76 10.73 7.25
N ALA A 3 13.49 11.12 7.42
CA ALA A 3 12.32 10.37 6.98
C ALA A 3 11.28 11.32 6.40
N ALA A 4 10.40 10.80 5.54
CA ALA A 4 9.20 11.50 5.09
C ALA A 4 7.96 10.76 5.63
N VAL A 5 6.95 11.52 6.05
CA VAL A 5 5.73 11.01 6.66
C VAL A 5 4.53 11.66 5.99
N SER A 6 3.69 10.87 5.34
CA SER A 6 2.38 11.34 4.85
C SER A 6 1.32 11.14 5.93
N THR A 7 0.36 12.05 5.97
CA THR A 7 -0.72 12.03 6.96
C THR A 7 -2.08 12.03 6.25
N TRP A 8 -3.07 11.38 6.87
CA TRP A 8 -4.45 11.36 6.37
C TRP A 8 -5.00 12.76 6.03
N ASN A 9 -4.57 13.78 6.76
CA ASN A 9 -5.06 15.15 6.57
C ASN A 9 -4.55 15.83 5.29
N GLY A 10 -3.72 15.16 4.50
CA GLY A 10 -3.21 15.70 3.24
C GLY A 10 -1.84 16.36 3.34
N ASP A 11 -1.13 16.20 4.45
CA ASP A 11 0.20 16.76 4.63
C ASP A 11 1.29 15.70 4.39
N VAL A 12 2.45 16.18 3.94
CA VAL A 12 3.72 15.46 3.97
C VAL A 12 4.69 16.21 4.84
N TRP A 13 5.32 15.51 5.77
CA TRP A 13 6.31 16.04 6.68
C TRP A 13 7.68 15.42 6.42
N LEU A 14 8.72 16.26 6.46
CA LEU A 14 10.10 15.79 6.53
C LEU A 14 10.55 15.83 7.99
N VAL A 15 11.13 14.73 8.44
CA VAL A 15 11.70 14.58 9.77
C VAL A 15 13.21 14.47 9.63
N SER A 16 13.95 15.32 10.30
CA SER A 16 15.41 15.31 10.36
C SER A 16 15.90 15.11 11.79
N GLY A 17 17.21 14.98 11.96
CA GLY A 17 17.80 14.76 13.28
C GLY A 17 17.56 13.36 13.86
N ILE A 18 17.23 12.38 13.01
CA ILE A 18 17.05 10.99 13.45
C ILE A 18 18.44 10.37 13.70
N ASP A 19 18.82 10.26 14.94
CA ASP A 19 20.03 9.60 15.46
C ASP A 19 19.67 8.64 16.60
N GLU A 20 20.67 8.10 17.31
CA GLU A 20 20.43 7.12 18.37
C GLU A 20 19.71 7.73 19.58
N ASP A 21 19.93 9.02 19.88
CA ASP A 21 19.38 9.69 21.05
C ASP A 21 17.97 10.26 20.79
N LEU A 22 17.61 10.54 19.54
CA LEU A 22 16.32 11.11 19.10
C LEU A 22 15.95 12.45 19.78
N ASP A 23 16.93 13.17 20.31
CA ASP A 23 16.73 14.41 21.07
C ASP A 23 16.72 15.67 20.19
N ARG A 24 17.06 15.54 18.91
CA ARG A 24 17.18 16.64 17.94
C ARG A 24 16.25 16.47 16.75
N LEU A 25 15.08 15.87 16.97
CA LEU A 25 14.08 15.67 15.91
C LEU A 25 13.45 17.01 15.52
N GLU A 26 13.56 17.34 14.24
CA GLU A 26 12.90 18.48 13.63
C GLU A 26 11.87 18.03 12.60
N TRP A 27 10.65 18.58 12.68
CA TRP A 27 9.55 18.31 11.77
C TRP A 27 9.30 19.54 10.92
N ARG A 28 9.39 19.40 9.61
CA ARG A 28 9.07 20.44 8.65
C ARG A 28 8.00 19.94 7.71
N ARG A 29 6.93 20.74 7.52
CA ARG A 29 5.91 20.42 6.54
C ARG A 29 6.47 20.66 5.14
N PHE A 30 6.49 19.60 4.33
CA PHE A 30 7.00 19.61 2.97
C PHE A 30 5.92 19.91 1.94
N ALA A 31 4.71 19.35 2.14
CA ALA A 31 3.57 19.51 1.24
C ALA A 31 2.26 19.45 2.02
N THR A 32 1.18 19.98 1.43
CA THR A 32 -0.17 19.98 2.01
C THR A 32 -1.23 19.95 0.91
N GLY A 33 -2.50 19.64 1.28
CA GLY A 33 -3.64 19.68 0.36
C GLY A 33 -3.78 18.45 -0.53
N LEU A 34 -3.08 17.37 -0.23
CA LEU A 34 -3.23 16.08 -0.90
C LEU A 34 -4.50 15.37 -0.45
N PHE A 35 -5.04 14.46 -1.29
CA PHE A 35 -6.28 13.76 -1.00
C PHE A 35 -6.01 12.36 -0.42
N ASP A 36 -6.19 12.21 0.92
CA ASP A 36 -5.97 10.96 1.67
C ASP A 36 -4.64 10.27 1.29
N PRO A 37 -3.47 10.92 1.47
CA PRO A 37 -2.18 10.38 1.04
C PRO A 37 -1.69 9.28 1.99
N LEU A 38 -2.03 8.02 1.70
CA LEU A 38 -1.73 6.86 2.53
C LEU A 38 -0.60 5.97 1.98
N GLY A 39 0.08 6.43 0.94
CA GLY A 39 1.28 5.82 0.40
C GLY A 39 2.32 6.87 0.07
N LEU A 40 3.58 6.61 0.42
CA LEU A 40 4.70 7.48 0.14
C LEU A 40 5.94 6.67 -0.23
N ARG A 41 6.66 7.14 -1.24
CA ARG A 41 7.96 6.59 -1.64
C ARG A 41 8.92 7.71 -2.02
N ILE A 42 10.18 7.54 -1.67
CA ILE A 42 11.27 8.42 -2.14
C ILE A 42 12.06 7.63 -3.19
N VAL A 43 12.16 8.19 -4.39
CA VAL A 43 12.95 7.63 -5.50
C VAL A 43 13.85 8.75 -6.01
N ASP A 44 15.16 8.53 -6.03
CA ASP A 44 16.17 9.49 -6.47
C ASP A 44 16.00 10.88 -5.83
N ASP A 45 15.83 10.91 -4.50
CA ASP A 45 15.57 12.11 -3.68
C ASP A 45 14.26 12.86 -3.99
N VAL A 46 13.39 12.32 -4.85
CA VAL A 46 12.07 12.88 -5.16
C VAL A 46 10.99 12.14 -4.36
N VAL A 47 10.09 12.91 -3.77
CA VAL A 47 8.96 12.38 -2.99
C VAL A 47 7.78 12.08 -3.91
N TYR A 48 7.34 10.82 -3.95
CA TYR A 48 6.12 10.39 -4.59
C TYR A 48 5.09 10.06 -3.52
N VAL A 49 3.86 10.52 -3.72
CA VAL A 49 2.76 10.30 -2.79
C VAL A 49 1.57 9.71 -3.53
N HIS A 50 1.05 8.62 -2.99
CA HIS A 50 -0.16 7.99 -3.49
C HIS A 50 -1.35 8.40 -2.64
N GLY A 51 -2.27 9.13 -3.25
CA GLY A 51 -3.58 9.48 -2.70
C GLY A 51 -4.69 8.64 -3.33
N ARG A 52 -5.95 8.92 -2.95
CA ARG A 52 -7.11 8.24 -3.55
C ARG A 52 -7.29 8.57 -5.03
N ASP A 53 -6.82 9.72 -5.46
CA ASP A 53 -6.94 10.29 -6.79
C ASP A 53 -5.77 9.97 -7.73
N GLY A 54 -4.74 9.30 -7.22
CA GLY A 54 -3.61 8.88 -8.04
C GLY A 54 -2.25 9.09 -7.38
N LEU A 55 -1.23 9.10 -8.22
CA LEU A 55 0.17 9.23 -7.83
C LEU A 55 0.67 10.63 -8.19
N THR A 56 1.11 11.37 -7.18
CA THR A 56 1.64 12.74 -7.30
C THR A 56 3.14 12.74 -7.02
N ARG A 57 3.90 13.45 -7.86
CA ARG A 57 5.32 13.74 -7.63
C ARG A 57 5.46 15.14 -7.05
N LEU A 58 6.12 15.23 -5.90
CA LEU A 58 6.35 16.49 -5.18
C LEU A 58 7.76 16.96 -5.45
N ILE A 59 7.90 18.19 -5.96
CA ILE A 59 9.17 18.75 -6.38
C ILE A 59 9.43 20.05 -5.63
N ASP A 60 10.55 20.08 -4.93
CA ASP A 60 11.14 21.28 -4.33
C ASP A 60 12.16 21.82 -5.35
N ILE A 61 11.81 22.93 -6.02
CA ILE A 61 12.61 23.52 -7.12
C ILE A 61 13.74 24.38 -6.56
N ASN A 62 13.48 25.08 -5.46
CA ASN A 62 14.38 26.07 -4.90
C ASN A 62 15.27 25.52 -3.77
N GLY A 63 15.00 24.30 -3.29
CA GLY A 63 15.76 23.62 -2.26
C GLY A 63 15.48 24.14 -0.84
N ASP A 64 14.35 24.80 -0.61
CA ASP A 64 14.02 25.36 0.69
C ASP A 64 13.34 24.35 1.64
N GLY A 65 13.02 23.13 1.16
CA GLY A 65 12.40 22.06 1.93
C GLY A 65 10.89 22.15 2.00
N GLU A 66 10.26 22.85 1.04
CA GLU A 66 8.84 22.85 0.74
C GLU A 66 8.62 22.50 -0.73
N ALA A 67 7.56 21.78 -1.06
CA ALA A 67 7.26 21.42 -2.44
C ALA A 67 6.65 22.61 -3.18
N ASP A 68 7.34 23.10 -4.21
CA ASP A 68 6.88 24.17 -5.10
C ASP A 68 5.92 23.67 -6.18
N CYS A 69 6.07 22.40 -6.59
CA CYS A 69 5.31 21.82 -7.68
C CYS A 69 4.75 20.44 -7.30
N TYR A 70 3.46 20.27 -7.60
CA TYR A 70 2.70 19.04 -7.45
C TYR A 70 2.40 18.51 -8.86
N GLU A 71 3.21 17.59 -9.31
CA GLU A 71 3.05 17.03 -10.65
C GLU A 71 2.15 15.82 -10.61
N ASN A 72 1.10 15.82 -11.43
CA ASN A 72 0.31 14.62 -11.66
C ASN A 72 1.14 13.57 -12.39
N PHE A 73 1.62 12.58 -11.67
CA PHE A 73 2.43 11.52 -12.23
C PHE A 73 1.57 10.44 -12.90
N ASN A 74 0.48 10.02 -12.25
CA ASN A 74 -0.55 9.15 -12.84
C ASN A 74 -1.88 9.31 -12.09
N ASN A 75 -2.96 9.62 -12.81
CA ASN A 75 -4.32 9.75 -12.27
C ASN A 75 -5.35 8.86 -13.00
N GLN A 76 -4.91 7.76 -13.57
CA GLN A 76 -5.79 6.84 -14.30
C GLN A 76 -6.61 5.94 -13.35
N VAL A 77 -6.44 6.05 -12.04
CA VAL A 77 -7.19 5.29 -11.05
C VAL A 77 -8.64 5.79 -10.97
N TYR A 78 -9.61 4.85 -10.96
CA TYR A 78 -11.02 5.20 -10.73
C TYR A 78 -11.29 5.42 -9.25
N ILE A 79 -12.05 6.47 -8.94
CA ILE A 79 -12.52 6.81 -7.60
C ILE A 79 -14.03 6.99 -7.57
N THR A 80 -14.64 6.77 -6.40
CA THR A 80 -16.06 7.03 -6.14
C THR A 80 -16.22 7.81 -4.83
N PRO A 81 -17.42 8.30 -4.49
CA PRO A 81 -17.68 8.92 -3.20
C PRO A 81 -17.65 7.93 -2.00
N ALA A 82 -17.42 6.64 -2.23
CA ALA A 82 -17.38 5.66 -1.15
C ALA A 82 -16.25 5.96 -0.17
N PHE A 83 -16.58 6.14 1.12
CA PHE A 83 -15.61 6.47 2.15
C PHE A 83 -14.51 5.41 2.26
N HIS A 84 -14.85 4.13 2.15
CA HIS A 84 -13.96 3.02 2.49
C HIS A 84 -13.16 2.46 1.32
N GLU A 85 -12.99 3.19 0.24
CA GLU A 85 -12.14 2.79 -0.89
C GLU A 85 -10.72 3.35 -0.78
N PHE A 86 -10.06 3.05 0.33
CA PHE A 86 -8.69 3.54 0.57
C PHE A 86 -7.70 3.02 -0.46
N ALA A 87 -6.69 3.82 -0.70
CA ALA A 87 -5.51 3.45 -1.46
C ALA A 87 -4.32 3.46 -0.52
N PHE A 88 -3.69 2.31 -0.31
CA PHE A 88 -2.63 2.14 0.68
C PHE A 88 -1.30 1.79 0.04
N ASP A 89 -0.25 2.14 0.75
CA ASP A 89 1.14 1.85 0.42
C ASP A 89 1.61 2.48 -0.90
N LEU A 90 2.88 2.49 -1.08
CA LEU A 90 3.55 2.78 -2.34
C LEU A 90 4.91 2.10 -2.32
N GLN A 91 5.09 1.11 -3.18
CA GLN A 91 6.32 0.35 -3.31
C GLN A 91 6.87 0.47 -4.72
N THR A 92 8.14 0.14 -4.90
CA THR A 92 8.79 0.08 -6.22
C THR A 92 9.50 -1.24 -6.40
N ASP A 93 9.54 -1.73 -7.65
CA ASP A 93 10.44 -2.82 -8.06
C ASP A 93 11.81 -2.28 -8.49
N ASP A 94 12.71 -3.19 -8.85
CA ASP A 94 14.07 -2.87 -9.34
C ASP A 94 14.07 -2.20 -10.72
N GLU A 95 12.96 -2.28 -11.46
CA GLU A 95 12.79 -1.62 -12.76
C GLU A 95 12.29 -0.17 -12.59
N GLY A 96 11.86 0.20 -11.37
CA GLY A 96 11.33 1.51 -11.02
C GLY A 96 9.83 1.67 -11.23
N ASN A 97 9.08 0.59 -11.47
CA ASN A 97 7.61 0.63 -11.50
C ASN A 97 7.06 0.79 -10.08
N PHE A 98 5.92 1.46 -9.97
CA PHE A 98 5.25 1.70 -8.70
C PHE A 98 4.10 0.72 -8.48
N TYR A 99 3.91 0.30 -7.24
CA TYR A 99 2.85 -0.62 -6.83
C TYR A 99 2.10 -0.06 -5.63
N PHE A 100 0.77 -0.18 -5.66
CA PHE A 100 -0.10 0.20 -4.55
C PHE A 100 -1.36 -0.65 -4.50
N THR A 101 -2.05 -0.62 -3.36
CA THR A 101 -3.32 -1.32 -3.18
C THR A 101 -4.49 -0.35 -3.27
N LYS A 102 -5.63 -0.82 -3.77
CA LYS A 102 -6.90 -0.08 -3.80
C LYS A 102 -8.01 -0.92 -3.19
N GLY A 103 -8.60 -0.44 -2.11
CA GLY A 103 -9.70 -1.10 -1.42
C GLY A 103 -10.99 -1.16 -2.24
N ALA A 104 -11.85 -2.12 -1.89
CA ALA A 104 -13.21 -2.16 -2.38
C ALA A 104 -14.09 -1.11 -1.64
N PRO A 105 -15.20 -0.67 -2.24
CA PRO A 105 -16.09 0.33 -1.64
C PRO A 105 -16.99 -0.31 -0.58
N VAL A 106 -16.41 -0.71 0.54
CA VAL A 106 -17.11 -1.38 1.62
C VAL A 106 -18.17 -0.45 2.22
N ASN A 107 -19.38 -0.98 2.46
CA ASN A 107 -20.46 -0.21 3.10
C ASN A 107 -20.09 0.24 4.52
N PRO A 108 -20.68 1.34 5.01
CA PRO A 108 -20.65 1.66 6.44
C PRO A 108 -21.05 0.46 7.29
N GLY A 109 -20.31 0.22 8.37
CA GLY A 109 -20.49 -0.98 9.20
C GLY A 109 -19.68 -2.21 8.75
N GLY A 110 -18.91 -2.09 7.64
CA GLY A 110 -17.90 -3.07 7.28
C GLY A 110 -18.39 -4.32 6.55
N ARG A 111 -19.68 -4.41 6.22
CA ARG A 111 -20.25 -5.57 5.51
C ARG A 111 -20.91 -5.17 4.19
N GLY A 112 -20.72 -6.02 3.17
CA GLY A 112 -21.20 -5.74 1.82
C GLY A 112 -20.44 -4.60 1.13
N PHE A 113 -20.85 -4.28 -0.09
CA PHE A 113 -20.16 -3.32 -0.93
C PHE A 113 -21.16 -2.37 -1.59
N MET A 114 -20.76 -1.13 -1.79
CA MET A 114 -21.37 -0.21 -2.73
C MET A 114 -21.09 -0.69 -4.17
N LYS A 115 -21.49 0.10 -5.17
CA LYS A 115 -21.23 -0.22 -6.56
C LYS A 115 -19.73 -0.36 -6.83
N ILE A 116 -19.32 -1.54 -7.28
CA ILE A 116 -17.94 -1.81 -7.72
C ILE A 116 -17.71 -1.13 -9.07
N VAL A 117 -16.60 -0.41 -9.18
CA VAL A 117 -16.10 0.17 -10.43
C VAL A 117 -14.67 -0.33 -10.69
N PRO A 118 -14.10 -0.08 -11.88
CA PRO A 118 -12.70 -0.44 -12.15
C PRO A 118 -11.75 0.01 -11.05
N HIS A 119 -10.71 -0.77 -10.82
CA HIS A 119 -9.68 -0.61 -9.79
C HIS A 119 -10.13 -0.82 -8.33
N HIS A 120 -11.41 -1.09 -8.06
CA HIS A 120 -11.82 -1.48 -6.72
C HIS A 120 -11.34 -2.89 -6.36
N GLY A 121 -10.78 -3.05 -5.16
CA GLY A 121 -10.32 -4.33 -4.65
C GLY A 121 -9.15 -4.91 -5.45
N THR A 122 -8.11 -4.11 -5.70
CA THR A 122 -7.01 -4.48 -6.60
C THR A 122 -5.63 -4.17 -6.01
N ILE A 123 -4.63 -4.78 -6.63
CA ILE A 123 -3.25 -4.29 -6.62
C ILE A 123 -2.95 -3.75 -8.01
N LEU A 124 -2.42 -2.56 -8.06
CA LEU A 124 -2.17 -1.80 -9.27
C LEU A 124 -0.66 -1.56 -9.44
N LYS A 125 -0.21 -1.61 -10.70
CA LYS A 125 1.14 -1.29 -11.11
C LYS A 125 1.10 -0.07 -12.02
N VAL A 126 1.90 0.94 -11.71
CA VAL A 126 2.13 2.12 -12.57
C VAL A 126 3.54 2.03 -13.14
N SER A 127 3.68 2.24 -14.45
CA SER A 127 4.99 2.25 -15.09
C SER A 127 5.90 3.33 -14.51
N LYS A 128 7.21 3.11 -14.57
CA LYS A 128 8.23 4.03 -14.03
C LYS A 128 8.16 5.45 -14.57
N ASP A 129 7.59 5.64 -15.75
CA ASP A 129 7.37 6.94 -16.38
C ASP A 129 5.98 7.53 -16.10
N GLY A 130 5.12 6.83 -15.34
CA GLY A 130 3.79 7.25 -15.00
C GLY A 130 2.76 7.11 -16.13
N SER A 131 3.13 6.63 -17.31
CA SER A 131 2.28 6.68 -18.50
C SER A 131 1.15 5.64 -18.51
N THR A 132 1.31 4.52 -17.80
CA THR A 132 0.34 3.42 -17.80
C THR A 132 0.02 2.94 -16.39
N ILE A 133 -1.20 2.42 -16.21
CA ILE A 133 -1.64 1.71 -15.02
C ILE A 133 -2.15 0.33 -15.41
N GLU A 134 -1.76 -0.68 -14.65
CA GLU A 134 -2.11 -2.08 -14.89
C GLU A 134 -2.66 -2.72 -13.60
N THR A 135 -3.69 -3.54 -13.75
CA THR A 135 -4.25 -4.32 -12.64
C THR A 135 -3.59 -5.70 -12.60
N ILE A 136 -2.77 -5.97 -11.60
CA ILE A 136 -2.05 -7.24 -11.46
C ILE A 136 -2.78 -8.25 -10.57
N ALA A 137 -3.59 -7.79 -9.62
CA ALA A 137 -4.41 -8.66 -8.77
C ALA A 137 -5.77 -8.04 -8.48
N THR A 138 -6.80 -8.89 -8.35
CA THR A 138 -8.20 -8.50 -8.15
C THR A 138 -8.85 -9.30 -7.04
N GLY A 139 -10.05 -8.89 -6.62
CA GLY A 139 -10.84 -9.60 -5.61
C GLY A 139 -10.37 -9.35 -4.19
N MET A 140 -9.64 -8.28 -3.95
CA MET A 140 -9.27 -7.83 -2.61
C MET A 140 -10.45 -7.12 -1.96
N ARG A 141 -10.64 -7.30 -0.64
CA ARG A 141 -11.68 -6.55 0.08
C ARG A 141 -11.18 -5.19 0.54
N ALA A 142 -10.18 -5.17 1.37
CA ALA A 142 -9.56 -3.97 1.92
C ALA A 142 -8.06 -4.27 2.12
N PRO A 143 -7.31 -4.38 1.01
CA PRO A 143 -5.90 -4.70 1.07
C PRO A 143 -5.15 -3.55 1.73
N ASN A 144 -4.36 -3.89 2.73
CA ASN A 144 -3.43 -2.99 3.40
C ASN A 144 -2.17 -3.77 3.75
N GLY A 145 -1.04 -3.15 3.59
CA GLY A 145 0.25 -3.81 3.73
C GLY A 145 0.70 -4.47 2.43
N LEU A 146 1.31 -3.66 1.56
CA LEU A 146 1.97 -4.10 0.33
C LEU A 146 3.47 -4.17 0.56
N GLY A 147 4.08 -5.29 0.22
CA GLY A 147 5.53 -5.44 0.21
C GLY A 147 6.03 -5.90 -1.15
N VAL A 148 7.13 -5.32 -1.62
CA VAL A 148 7.87 -5.82 -2.79
C VAL A 148 9.25 -6.25 -2.30
N SER A 149 9.57 -7.54 -2.48
CA SER A 149 10.86 -8.09 -2.08
C SER A 149 11.97 -7.68 -3.05
N PRO A 150 13.25 -7.78 -2.63
CA PRO A 150 14.38 -7.57 -3.54
C PRO A 150 14.43 -8.56 -4.72
N THR A 151 13.67 -9.63 -4.67
CA THR A 151 13.57 -10.63 -5.75
C THR A 151 12.28 -10.50 -6.56
N GLY A 152 11.52 -9.41 -6.39
CA GLY A 152 10.29 -9.15 -7.12
C GLY A 152 9.04 -9.86 -6.58
N ILE A 153 9.13 -10.54 -5.42
CA ILE A 153 7.93 -11.13 -4.79
C ILE A 153 7.06 -10.02 -4.22
N ILE A 154 5.81 -9.98 -4.64
CA ILE A 154 4.81 -9.04 -4.12
C ILE A 154 3.98 -9.75 -3.04
N THR A 155 3.80 -9.09 -1.90
CA THR A 155 2.96 -9.57 -0.80
C THR A 155 1.93 -8.54 -0.42
N SER A 156 0.78 -8.97 0.11
CA SER A 156 -0.25 -8.07 0.62
C SER A 156 -1.01 -8.69 1.78
N GLY A 157 -1.37 -7.86 2.76
CA GLY A 157 -2.46 -8.17 3.68
C GLY A 157 -3.81 -7.92 3.03
N ASP A 158 -4.87 -8.53 3.55
CA ASP A 158 -6.26 -8.19 3.21
C ASP A 158 -7.17 -8.42 4.42
N ASN A 159 -8.01 -7.45 4.74
CA ASN A 159 -8.81 -7.45 5.95
C ASN A 159 -10.01 -8.39 5.86
N GLU A 160 -10.36 -8.97 7.02
CA GLU A 160 -11.58 -9.77 7.21
C GLU A 160 -12.85 -8.97 6.84
N GLY A 161 -13.90 -9.68 6.50
CA GLY A 161 -15.18 -9.07 6.18
C GLY A 161 -16.10 -9.96 5.35
N THR A 162 -16.95 -9.37 4.54
CA THR A 162 -17.81 -10.13 3.62
C THR A 162 -16.95 -10.97 2.67
N TYR A 163 -17.21 -12.26 2.62
CA TYR A 163 -16.43 -13.29 1.89
C TYR A 163 -15.00 -13.55 2.41
N MET A 164 -14.59 -12.82 3.43
CA MET A 164 -13.25 -12.94 4.04
C MET A 164 -13.42 -13.32 5.51
N PRO A 165 -13.24 -14.59 5.89
CA PRO A 165 -13.51 -15.05 7.26
C PRO A 165 -12.51 -14.51 8.29
N ARG A 166 -11.29 -14.19 7.85
CA ARG A 166 -10.17 -13.65 8.65
C ARG A 166 -9.29 -12.78 7.80
N CYS A 167 -8.43 -11.98 8.42
CA CYS A 167 -7.33 -11.34 7.72
C CYS A 167 -6.39 -12.40 7.15
N ARG A 168 -5.79 -12.09 6.02
CA ARG A 168 -4.87 -13.01 5.35
C ARG A 168 -3.63 -12.32 4.83
N LEU A 169 -2.57 -13.10 4.74
CA LEU A 169 -1.35 -12.75 4.04
C LEU A 169 -1.36 -13.45 2.68
N ASN A 170 -1.16 -12.71 1.61
CA ASN A 170 -1.08 -13.20 0.25
C ASN A 170 0.33 -13.07 -0.31
N TRP A 171 0.75 -14.06 -1.10
CA TRP A 171 1.76 -13.93 -2.14
C TRP A 171 1.01 -13.63 -3.43
N ILE A 172 1.35 -12.56 -4.10
CA ILE A 172 0.61 -12.11 -5.26
C ILE A 172 1.08 -12.85 -6.50
N GLU A 173 0.14 -13.51 -7.15
CA GLU A 173 0.31 -14.14 -8.47
C GLU A 173 -0.20 -13.17 -9.53
N GLU A 174 0.45 -13.12 -10.66
CA GLU A 174 0.06 -12.25 -11.78
C GLU A 174 -0.41 -13.10 -12.99
N PRO A 175 -1.66 -12.93 -13.43
CA PRO A 175 -2.77 -12.21 -12.80
C PRO A 175 -3.40 -13.01 -11.65
N GLY A 176 -3.66 -12.36 -10.51
CA GLY A 176 -4.24 -12.98 -9.32
C GLY A 176 -5.72 -12.62 -9.11
N TYR A 177 -6.50 -13.56 -8.52
CA TYR A 177 -7.85 -13.31 -8.02
C TYR A 177 -8.02 -13.88 -6.61
N TYR A 178 -8.49 -13.05 -5.65
CA TYR A 178 -8.44 -13.34 -4.23
C TYR A 178 -9.82 -13.49 -3.55
N ALA A 179 -10.91 -13.33 -4.29
CA ALA A 179 -12.29 -13.61 -3.89
C ALA A 179 -12.85 -12.85 -2.66
N GLY A 180 -12.16 -11.83 -2.16
CA GLY A 180 -12.67 -10.94 -1.11
C GLY A 180 -13.79 -10.02 -1.62
N VAL A 181 -13.85 -9.78 -2.91
CA VAL A 181 -14.92 -9.13 -3.66
C VAL A 181 -15.29 -10.04 -4.81
N LYS A 182 -16.55 -10.52 -4.85
CA LYS A 182 -16.99 -11.46 -5.89
C LYS A 182 -17.17 -10.80 -7.24
N ASP A 183 -17.69 -9.58 -7.26
CA ASP A 183 -17.88 -8.81 -8.48
C ASP A 183 -16.70 -7.86 -8.65
N THR A 184 -15.89 -8.11 -9.66
CA THR A 184 -14.76 -7.28 -10.04
C THR A 184 -15.01 -6.74 -11.45
N ALA A 185 -15.80 -5.67 -11.55
CA ALA A 185 -16.31 -5.11 -12.81
C ALA A 185 -15.22 -4.77 -13.85
N HIS A 186 -13.96 -4.73 -13.44
CA HIS A 186 -12.81 -4.48 -14.29
C HIS A 186 -12.14 -5.76 -14.80
N ARG A 187 -12.69 -6.93 -14.44
CA ARG A 187 -12.11 -8.21 -14.83
C ARG A 187 -13.17 -9.18 -15.31
N ALA A 188 -12.99 -9.67 -16.52
CA ALA A 188 -13.78 -10.74 -17.09
C ALA A 188 -12.87 -11.59 -18.01
N PRO A 189 -12.95 -12.92 -17.93
CA PRO A 189 -13.69 -13.70 -16.93
C PRO A 189 -12.99 -13.71 -15.56
N VAL A 190 -13.77 -13.88 -14.50
CA VAL A 190 -13.24 -14.15 -13.15
C VAL A 190 -12.85 -15.63 -13.08
N PRO A 191 -11.65 -15.99 -12.58
CA PRO A 191 -11.29 -17.40 -12.41
C PRO A 191 -12.25 -18.15 -11.49
N ASP A 192 -12.52 -19.42 -11.79
CA ASP A 192 -13.41 -20.28 -10.98
C ASP A 192 -12.87 -20.51 -9.56
N GLN A 193 -11.55 -20.50 -9.42
CA GLN A 193 -10.88 -20.68 -8.13
C GLN A 193 -10.04 -19.48 -7.78
N PRO A 194 -10.15 -18.96 -6.55
CA PRO A 194 -9.28 -17.92 -6.07
C PRO A 194 -7.88 -18.45 -5.76
N ALA A 195 -6.89 -17.56 -5.82
CA ALA A 195 -5.55 -17.82 -5.30
C ALA A 195 -5.61 -18.11 -3.80
N LEU A 196 -4.79 -19.06 -3.37
CA LEU A 196 -4.74 -19.45 -1.96
C LEU A 196 -4.03 -18.39 -1.12
N ALA A 197 -4.61 -18.08 0.04
CA ALA A 197 -3.90 -17.31 1.04
C ALA A 197 -2.65 -18.05 1.52
N ARG A 198 -1.55 -17.35 1.68
CA ARG A 198 -0.34 -17.95 2.26
C ARG A 198 -0.54 -18.26 3.74
N CYS A 199 -1.28 -17.41 4.43
CA CYS A 199 -1.64 -17.57 5.82
C CYS A 199 -3.01 -16.91 6.09
N TRP A 200 -3.88 -17.61 6.81
CA TRP A 200 -5.07 -17.05 7.45
C TRP A 200 -4.72 -16.73 8.90
N MET A 201 -4.78 -15.44 9.26
CA MET A 201 -4.36 -15.01 10.59
C MET A 201 -5.51 -15.11 11.59
N PRO A 202 -5.29 -15.71 12.78
CA PRO A 202 -6.27 -15.66 13.87
C PRO A 202 -6.61 -14.22 14.23
N MET A 203 -7.85 -13.94 14.66
CA MET A 203 -8.33 -12.58 15.00
C MET A 203 -7.54 -11.92 16.14
N GLU A 204 -7.00 -12.73 17.04
CA GLU A 204 -6.11 -12.30 18.12
C GLU A 204 -4.70 -11.93 17.66
N VAL A 205 -4.30 -12.38 16.48
CA VAL A 205 -3.02 -12.03 15.83
C VAL A 205 -3.19 -10.82 14.94
N ASP A 206 -4.18 -10.88 14.03
CA ASP A 206 -4.46 -9.77 13.12
C ASP A 206 -5.95 -9.70 12.80
N ASN A 207 -6.56 -8.59 13.17
CA ASN A 207 -7.97 -8.28 12.85
C ASN A 207 -8.12 -7.00 12.02
N SER A 208 -7.00 -6.37 11.66
CA SER A 208 -6.92 -5.25 10.73
C SER A 208 -5.48 -5.13 10.27
N SER A 209 -5.19 -5.64 9.08
CA SER A 209 -3.83 -5.63 8.53
C SER A 209 -3.31 -4.20 8.33
N GLY A 210 -2.04 -4.01 8.65
CA GLY A 210 -1.29 -2.78 8.44
C GLY A 210 -0.19 -2.96 7.38
N GLY A 211 0.80 -2.07 7.40
CA GLY A 211 1.90 -2.07 6.44
C GLY A 211 2.75 -3.34 6.47
N GLN A 212 3.41 -3.61 5.35
CA GLN A 212 4.41 -4.69 5.24
C GLN A 212 5.73 -4.13 4.75
N VAL A 213 6.83 -4.71 5.20
CA VAL A 213 8.16 -4.34 4.75
C VAL A 213 9.08 -5.55 4.64
N TRP A 214 9.75 -5.68 3.49
CA TRP A 214 10.88 -6.58 3.32
C TRP A 214 12.14 -5.87 3.82
N VAL A 215 12.79 -6.46 4.81
CA VAL A 215 13.98 -5.86 5.44
C VAL A 215 15.16 -5.96 4.48
N THR A 216 15.63 -4.80 4.01
CA THR A 216 16.78 -4.66 3.10
C THR A 216 17.90 -3.81 3.68
N GLY A 217 17.62 -3.09 4.77
CA GLY A 217 18.57 -2.19 5.42
C GLY A 217 19.61 -2.92 6.27
N LYS A 218 20.79 -2.33 6.41
CA LYS A 218 21.90 -2.91 7.18
C LYS A 218 21.72 -2.84 8.71
N GLY A 219 20.73 -2.07 9.18
CA GLY A 219 20.49 -1.85 10.62
C GLY A 219 20.02 -3.10 11.37
N TRP A 220 19.42 -4.07 10.66
CA TRP A 220 18.94 -5.34 11.23
C TRP A 220 19.48 -6.54 10.44
N PRO A 221 20.74 -6.90 10.61
CA PRO A 221 21.39 -7.94 9.81
C PRO A 221 20.71 -9.32 9.92
N ASP A 222 20.20 -9.66 11.10
CA ASP A 222 19.53 -10.94 11.37
C ASP A 222 18.14 -11.04 10.69
N LEU A 223 17.57 -9.91 10.28
CA LEU A 223 16.28 -9.84 9.59
C LEU A 223 16.39 -9.61 8.09
N GLN A 224 17.58 -9.51 7.55
CA GLN A 224 17.82 -9.29 6.10
C GLN A 224 17.03 -10.28 5.23
N GLY A 225 16.28 -9.74 4.26
CA GLY A 225 15.45 -10.53 3.36
C GLY A 225 14.22 -11.17 4.02
N ARG A 226 13.90 -10.77 5.25
CA ARG A 226 12.69 -11.21 5.96
C ARG A 226 11.54 -10.23 5.74
N LEU A 227 10.31 -10.75 5.78
CA LEU A 227 9.10 -9.94 5.72
C LEU A 227 8.62 -9.64 7.14
N LEU A 228 8.40 -8.37 7.42
CA LEU A 228 7.66 -7.90 8.60
C LEU A 228 6.24 -7.54 8.19
N HIS A 229 5.27 -7.95 8.99
CA HIS A 229 3.86 -7.65 8.84
C HIS A 229 3.35 -6.92 10.08
N ASN A 230 2.69 -5.78 9.88
CA ASN A 230 2.07 -5.02 10.96
C ASN A 230 0.59 -5.35 11.05
N SER A 231 0.10 -5.53 12.27
CA SER A 231 -1.33 -5.51 12.57
C SER A 231 -1.70 -4.16 13.18
N TYR A 232 -2.52 -3.40 12.48
CA TYR A 232 -3.11 -2.17 13.02
C TYR A 232 -4.04 -2.50 14.19
N GLY A 233 -4.85 -3.55 14.05
CA GLY A 233 -5.87 -3.88 15.04
C GLY A 233 -5.33 -4.38 16.37
N THR A 234 -4.13 -4.99 16.41
CA THR A 234 -3.47 -5.46 17.64
C THR A 234 -2.26 -4.62 18.04
N CYS A 235 -1.93 -3.57 17.26
CA CYS A 235 -0.74 -2.72 17.45
C CYS A 235 0.56 -3.55 17.56
N SER A 236 0.71 -4.55 16.69
CA SER A 236 1.81 -5.50 16.75
C SER A 236 2.54 -5.63 15.43
N THR A 237 3.83 -5.95 15.49
CA THR A 237 4.65 -6.29 14.32
C THR A 237 5.08 -7.74 14.41
N TYR A 238 4.89 -8.49 13.35
CA TYR A 238 5.19 -9.91 13.25
C TYR A 238 6.28 -10.18 12.22
N LEU A 239 7.23 -11.03 12.58
CA LEU A 239 8.15 -11.62 11.62
C LEU A 239 7.45 -12.78 10.90
N VAL A 240 7.35 -12.67 9.58
CA VAL A 240 6.79 -13.74 8.74
C VAL A 240 7.87 -14.77 8.46
N LEU A 241 7.65 -16.00 8.92
CA LEU A 241 8.52 -17.14 8.70
C LEU A 241 7.84 -18.09 7.70
N PRO A 242 8.17 -18.01 6.39
CA PRO A 242 7.62 -18.93 5.41
C PRO A 242 8.28 -20.32 5.60
N GLU A 243 7.56 -21.27 6.14
CA GLU A 243 7.96 -22.67 6.17
C GLU A 243 7.54 -23.35 4.87
N ARG A 244 8.42 -24.17 4.32
CA ARG A 244 8.02 -25.11 3.26
C ARG A 244 7.36 -26.29 3.94
N VAL A 245 6.05 -26.41 3.75
CA VAL A 245 5.29 -27.60 4.10
C VAL A 245 5.39 -28.62 2.97
#